data_0f53e92aa481f4be930e7c65fc839daa
#
_entry.id   0f53e92aa481f4be930e7c65fc839daa
#
_cell.length_a   1.000
_cell.length_b   1.000
_cell.length_c   1.000
_cell.angle_alpha   90.00
_cell.angle_beta   90.00
_cell.angle_gamma   90.00
#
_symmetry.space_group_name_H-M   'P 1'
#
loop_
_entity.id
_entity.type
_entity.pdbx_description
1 polymer ?
#
loop_
_entity_poly.entity_id
_entity_poly.type
_entity_poly.pdbx_seq_one_letter_code
_entity_poly.pdbx_strand_id
1 'polypeptide(L)'
;MPDLLSVKNLKIEATSYPPGEPPKTVTLVENVSFDVQKGKVLGLIGESGAGKSTIGLSALAYGRGGASITGGEVLLNGKDILTLGRDGVRTIRGCKVCYVAQSAAAAFNPAHKLGEQVIEASLRHKIMSRADAEKRALYLFKVLGLPSPETFGDRFPHQVSGGQLQRAMTAMALCPNPELIVFDEPTTALDVTTQIDVLAAIKHAIEETHTAALYITHDLAVVAQISDDIMVLRHGKTVEYGTTRQIIEAPKEDYTRALVSVRQTKREEARDQSNTLLKIDHVSAGYANGFKVLHDVSMHLPKGQTLAIVGESGSGKSTLARVITGLLPPSEGTITFDGKVLPKALSGRSKEELRRVQMIYQMADTAMNPRQTVRDIIGRPISFYYGLHGARKTERVKQLLDQIEMGDRFLDRYPAELSGGQKQRVAIARALAAKPELILCDEPTSALDPLVAEGILNLLLKLQEETAVSYVFITHDIAIVRAIADSVAVMHRGKLVRFGPKSKVLSPPFDDYTDLLLKSVPEMEIGWLEKVLATRRMESAGN
;
A
#
# COMPACT_ATOMS: atom_id res chain seq x y z
N MET A 1 26.91 -23.17 -2.85
CA MET A 1 27.57 -22.09 -3.59
C MET A 1 28.03 -21.07 -2.57
N PRO A 2 29.13 -20.34 -2.75
CA PRO A 2 29.53 -19.31 -1.80
C PRO A 2 28.47 -18.21 -1.75
N ASP A 3 28.23 -17.65 -0.54
CA ASP A 3 27.27 -16.58 -0.35
C ASP A 3 27.76 -15.30 -1.03
N LEU A 4 26.85 -14.63 -1.74
CA LEU A 4 27.13 -13.34 -2.38
C LEU A 4 27.17 -12.23 -1.34
N LEU A 5 26.08 -12.16 -0.53
CA LEU A 5 25.95 -11.25 0.59
C LEU A 5 25.82 -12.07 1.88
N SER A 6 26.63 -11.76 2.88
CA SER A 6 26.54 -12.32 4.23
C SER A 6 26.49 -11.18 5.24
N VAL A 7 25.40 -11.10 5.98
CA VAL A 7 25.20 -10.11 7.05
C VAL A 7 25.25 -10.84 8.38
N LYS A 8 26.11 -10.37 9.30
CA LYS A 8 26.34 -11.03 10.59
C LYS A 8 26.17 -10.05 11.74
N ASN A 9 25.29 -10.41 12.69
CA ASN A 9 25.05 -9.66 13.93
C ASN A 9 24.83 -8.16 13.70
N LEU A 10 24.11 -7.81 12.64
CA LEU A 10 23.87 -6.43 12.24
C LEU A 10 23.16 -5.65 13.34
N LYS A 11 23.74 -4.51 13.72
CA LYS A 11 23.17 -3.55 14.65
C LYS A 11 23.10 -2.17 14.00
N ILE A 12 21.91 -1.55 14.04
CA ILE A 12 21.69 -0.20 13.50
C ILE A 12 20.97 0.64 14.54
N GLU A 13 21.49 1.83 14.79
CA GLU A 13 20.97 2.79 15.76
C GLU A 13 20.72 4.13 15.10
N ALA A 14 19.76 4.89 15.64
CA ALA A 14 19.47 6.24 15.22
C ALA A 14 19.37 7.17 16.44
N THR A 15 19.72 8.45 16.24
CA THR A 15 19.51 9.47 17.26
C THR A 15 18.14 10.09 17.06
N SER A 16 17.29 9.94 18.08
CA SER A 16 15.98 10.61 18.15
C SER A 16 16.13 11.91 18.95
N TYR A 17 15.42 12.95 18.51
CA TYR A 17 15.40 14.28 19.13
C TYR A 17 13.98 14.58 19.62
N PRO A 18 13.51 14.01 20.75
CA PRO A 18 12.18 14.29 21.26
C PRO A 18 12.09 15.76 21.74
N PRO A 19 10.96 16.44 21.52
CA PRO A 19 10.79 17.82 21.93
C PRO A 19 10.95 17.99 23.45
N GLY A 20 11.90 18.86 23.87
CA GLY A 20 12.13 19.17 25.28
C GLY A 20 12.95 18.13 26.06
N GLU A 21 13.45 17.08 25.40
CA GLU A 21 14.30 16.07 26.00
C GLU A 21 15.69 16.05 25.33
N PRO A 22 16.74 15.53 26.01
CA PRO A 22 18.03 15.32 25.38
C PRO A 22 17.94 14.27 24.26
N PRO A 23 18.87 14.30 23.27
CA PRO A 23 18.93 13.30 22.24
C PRO A 23 19.02 11.88 22.82
N LYS A 24 18.21 10.97 22.25
CA LYS A 24 18.13 9.58 22.68
C LYS A 24 18.58 8.65 21.56
N THR A 25 19.48 7.69 21.85
CA THR A 25 19.82 6.62 20.93
C THR A 25 18.69 5.57 20.94
N VAL A 26 18.17 5.26 19.76
CA VAL A 26 17.15 4.23 19.54
C VAL A 26 17.74 3.14 18.67
N THR A 27 17.70 1.90 19.13
CA THR A 27 18.09 0.73 18.34
C THR A 27 16.98 0.41 17.34
N LEU A 28 17.30 0.46 16.05
CA LEU A 28 16.38 0.16 14.94
C LEU A 28 16.47 -1.30 14.50
N VAL A 29 17.69 -1.87 14.54
CA VAL A 29 17.98 -3.26 14.18
C VAL A 29 18.93 -3.82 15.21
N GLU A 30 18.65 -5.03 15.69
CA GLU A 30 19.44 -5.68 16.74
C GLU A 30 19.72 -7.14 16.42
N ASN A 31 20.99 -7.48 16.24
CA ASN A 31 21.51 -8.84 16.05
C ASN A 31 20.83 -9.60 14.88
N VAL A 32 20.73 -8.97 13.71
CA VAL A 32 20.18 -9.60 12.51
C VAL A 32 21.29 -10.24 11.68
N SER A 33 21.11 -11.51 11.31
CA SER A 33 22.07 -12.26 10.48
C SER A 33 21.31 -13.01 9.38
N PHE A 34 21.84 -12.98 8.15
CA PHE A 34 21.31 -13.70 6.98
C PHE A 34 22.34 -13.79 5.87
N ASP A 35 22.11 -14.72 4.95
CA ASP A 35 22.92 -14.92 3.77
C ASP A 35 22.06 -14.86 2.51
N VAL A 36 22.62 -14.35 1.41
CA VAL A 36 21.99 -14.36 0.09
C VAL A 36 22.95 -14.98 -0.90
N GLN A 37 22.54 -16.06 -1.53
CA GLN A 37 23.34 -16.74 -2.57
C GLN A 37 23.20 -16.03 -3.91
N LYS A 38 24.17 -16.22 -4.79
CA LYS A 38 24.14 -15.67 -6.14
C LYS A 38 22.91 -16.16 -6.92
N GLY A 39 22.18 -15.24 -7.53
CA GLY A 39 20.95 -15.55 -8.29
C GLY A 39 19.75 -15.96 -7.45
N LYS A 40 19.82 -15.83 -6.12
CA LYS A 40 18.72 -16.12 -5.20
C LYS A 40 18.05 -14.85 -4.67
N VAL A 41 16.80 -14.98 -4.29
CA VAL A 41 15.97 -13.89 -3.76
C VAL A 41 15.64 -14.17 -2.29
N LEU A 42 16.06 -13.26 -1.40
CA LEU A 42 15.63 -13.26 0.00
C LEU A 42 14.52 -12.22 0.20
N GLY A 43 13.34 -12.68 0.61
CA GLY A 43 12.23 -11.83 1.02
C GLY A 43 12.38 -11.32 2.46
N LEU A 44 12.25 -10.02 2.67
CA LEU A 44 12.19 -9.41 4.01
C LEU A 44 10.77 -8.95 4.28
N ILE A 45 10.11 -9.54 5.28
CA ILE A 45 8.71 -9.25 5.62
C ILE A 45 8.57 -8.86 7.11
N GLY A 46 7.53 -8.10 7.44
CA GLY A 46 7.22 -7.67 8.80
C GLY A 46 6.46 -6.34 8.82
N GLU A 47 6.07 -5.90 10.02
CA GLU A 47 5.34 -4.65 10.24
C GLU A 47 6.11 -3.41 9.74
N SER A 48 5.39 -2.30 9.52
CA SER A 48 6.00 -0.99 9.28
C SER A 48 6.86 -0.61 10.50
N GLY A 49 8.09 -0.17 10.25
CA GLY A 49 9.05 0.09 11.33
C GLY A 49 9.79 -1.13 11.86
N ALA A 50 9.59 -2.34 11.32
CA ALA A 50 10.37 -3.54 11.70
C ALA A 50 11.83 -3.51 11.27
N GLY A 51 12.29 -2.46 10.58
CA GLY A 51 13.69 -2.32 10.17
C GLY A 51 14.02 -2.85 8.77
N LYS A 52 13.04 -3.32 8.00
CA LYS A 52 13.23 -3.94 6.66
C LYS A 52 14.06 -3.09 5.70
N SER A 53 13.60 -1.87 5.41
CA SER A 53 14.31 -0.93 4.51
C SER A 53 15.69 -0.55 5.05
N THR A 54 15.82 -0.43 6.37
CA THR A 54 17.09 -0.13 7.05
C THR A 54 18.09 -1.28 6.88
N ILE A 55 17.61 -2.53 7.00
CA ILE A 55 18.42 -3.74 6.73
C ILE A 55 18.80 -3.80 5.25
N GLY A 56 17.84 -3.57 4.32
CA GLY A 56 18.16 -3.54 2.89
C GLY A 56 19.21 -2.50 2.52
N LEU A 57 19.14 -1.30 3.11
CA LEU A 57 20.13 -0.25 2.89
C LEU A 57 21.51 -0.57 3.47
N SER A 58 21.62 -1.47 4.47
CA SER A 58 22.91 -1.92 4.99
C SER A 58 23.76 -2.64 3.92
N ALA A 59 23.11 -3.33 2.96
CA ALA A 59 23.78 -3.94 1.80
C ALA A 59 24.47 -2.93 0.88
N LEU A 60 24.15 -1.63 1.03
CA LEU A 60 24.83 -0.51 0.38
C LEU A 60 25.77 0.23 1.37
N ALA A 61 26.03 -0.28 2.55
CA ALA A 61 26.72 0.41 3.65
C ALA A 61 26.10 1.81 3.91
N TYR A 62 24.75 1.94 3.88
CA TYR A 62 24.05 3.21 3.98
C TYR A 62 23.07 3.25 5.15
N GLY A 63 23.17 4.30 5.95
CA GLY A 63 22.18 4.66 6.97
C GLY A 63 21.37 5.88 6.52
N ARG A 64 20.03 5.79 6.56
CA ARG A 64 19.09 6.84 6.17
C ARG A 64 18.60 7.60 7.41
N GLY A 65 18.42 8.92 7.27
CA GLY A 65 17.70 9.70 8.28
C GLY A 65 18.37 9.74 9.67
N GLY A 66 19.70 9.78 9.72
CA GLY A 66 20.45 9.77 10.98
C GLY A 66 20.68 8.37 11.59
N ALA A 67 20.24 7.31 10.90
CA ALA A 67 20.60 5.95 11.27
C ALA A 67 22.04 5.62 10.89
N SER A 68 22.74 4.87 11.76
CA SER A 68 24.12 4.42 11.58
C SER A 68 24.25 2.94 11.89
N ILE A 69 25.04 2.23 11.10
CA ILE A 69 25.42 0.85 11.40
C ILE A 69 26.47 0.91 12.51
N THR A 70 26.13 0.41 13.70
CA THR A 70 26.95 0.51 14.90
C THR A 70 27.58 -0.81 15.30
N GLY A 71 27.24 -1.92 14.63
CA GLY A 71 27.80 -3.23 14.88
C GLY A 71 27.47 -4.25 13.81
N GLY A 72 28.20 -5.35 13.82
CA GLY A 72 28.08 -6.43 12.85
C GLY A 72 28.99 -6.26 11.63
N GLU A 73 28.87 -7.20 10.70
CA GLU A 73 29.61 -7.24 9.43
C GLU A 73 28.63 -7.35 8.25
N VAL A 74 28.98 -6.72 7.14
CA VAL A 74 28.25 -6.84 5.86
C VAL A 74 29.24 -7.24 4.77
N LEU A 75 29.29 -8.52 4.47
CA LEU A 75 30.26 -9.12 3.55
C LEU A 75 29.64 -9.26 2.16
N LEU A 76 30.18 -8.57 1.17
CA LEU A 76 29.87 -8.75 -0.25
C LEU A 76 31.02 -9.49 -0.92
N ASN A 77 30.76 -10.70 -1.46
CA ASN A 77 31.80 -11.60 -1.97
C ASN A 77 32.95 -11.81 -0.95
N GLY A 78 32.62 -11.98 0.33
CA GLY A 78 33.56 -12.20 1.42
C GLY A 78 34.36 -10.96 1.87
N LYS A 79 34.09 -9.76 1.33
CA LYS A 79 34.73 -8.50 1.74
C LYS A 79 33.75 -7.66 2.55
N ASP A 80 34.14 -7.24 3.74
CA ASP A 80 33.32 -6.36 4.56
C ASP A 80 33.27 -4.95 3.96
N ILE A 81 32.06 -4.58 3.47
CA ILE A 81 31.83 -3.29 2.82
C ILE A 81 31.79 -2.12 3.80
N LEU A 82 31.61 -2.38 5.10
CA LEU A 82 31.61 -1.34 6.13
C LEU A 82 33.00 -0.76 6.37
N THR A 83 34.04 -1.53 6.05
CA THR A 83 35.45 -1.13 6.23
C THR A 83 36.03 -0.33 5.05
N LEU A 84 35.29 -0.22 3.91
CA LEU A 84 35.81 0.31 2.65
C LEU A 84 36.02 1.84 2.63
N GLY A 85 35.55 2.55 3.63
CA GLY A 85 35.57 4.02 3.61
C GLY A 85 34.69 4.62 2.48
N ARG A 86 34.65 5.96 2.40
CA ARG A 86 33.73 6.69 1.52
C ARG A 86 33.93 6.38 0.03
N ASP A 87 35.16 6.31 -0.43
CA ASP A 87 35.48 6.11 -1.84
C ASP A 87 35.31 4.64 -2.26
N GLY A 88 35.65 3.69 -1.40
CA GLY A 88 35.42 2.28 -1.64
C GLY A 88 33.94 1.94 -1.75
N VAL A 89 33.09 2.50 -0.89
CA VAL A 89 31.62 2.31 -0.95
C VAL A 89 31.04 2.88 -2.24
N ARG A 90 31.59 3.97 -2.79
CA ARG A 90 31.15 4.52 -4.09
C ARG A 90 31.39 3.56 -5.26
N THR A 91 32.38 2.68 -5.19
CA THR A 91 32.64 1.68 -6.24
C THR A 91 31.65 0.52 -6.22
N ILE A 92 30.83 0.43 -5.16
CA ILE A 92 29.83 -0.62 -5.00
C ILE A 92 28.43 -0.10 -5.35
N ARG A 93 28.05 1.07 -4.84
CA ARG A 93 26.73 1.66 -5.00
C ARG A 93 26.47 2.04 -6.46
N GLY A 94 25.32 1.59 -6.99
CA GLY A 94 24.89 1.87 -8.34
C GLY A 94 25.63 1.10 -9.43
N CYS A 95 26.52 0.14 -9.04
CA CYS A 95 27.13 -0.78 -9.99
C CYS A 95 27.10 -2.24 -9.52
N LYS A 96 27.66 -2.57 -8.35
CA LYS A 96 27.58 -3.94 -7.80
C LYS A 96 26.33 -4.20 -7.00
N VAL A 97 25.89 -3.21 -6.21
CA VAL A 97 24.65 -3.23 -5.46
C VAL A 97 23.81 -2.04 -5.89
N CYS A 98 22.62 -2.32 -6.39
CA CYS A 98 21.64 -1.31 -6.82
C CYS A 98 20.41 -1.33 -5.90
N TYR A 99 19.68 -0.22 -5.89
CA TYR A 99 18.51 -0.02 -5.04
C TYR A 99 17.32 0.48 -5.87
N VAL A 100 16.20 -0.20 -5.72
CA VAL A 100 14.91 0.17 -6.32
C VAL A 100 14.01 0.69 -5.20
N ALA A 101 13.71 1.98 -5.26
CA ALA A 101 12.95 2.67 -4.22
C ALA A 101 11.45 2.38 -4.30
N GLN A 102 10.74 2.60 -3.20
CA GLN A 102 9.29 2.45 -3.10
C GLN A 102 8.52 3.33 -4.10
N SER A 103 8.97 4.55 -4.35
CA SER A 103 8.32 5.50 -5.27
C SER A 103 9.21 5.79 -6.48
N ALA A 104 8.86 5.22 -7.62
CA ALA A 104 9.52 5.51 -8.88
C ALA A 104 9.36 7.00 -9.28
N ALA A 105 8.21 7.59 -9.01
CA ALA A 105 7.97 9.02 -9.31
C ALA A 105 8.92 9.96 -8.55
N ALA A 106 9.34 9.58 -7.34
CA ALA A 106 10.31 10.34 -6.56
C ALA A 106 11.78 10.07 -6.96
N ALA A 107 12.03 8.92 -7.63
CA ALA A 107 13.38 8.51 -8.01
C ALA A 107 13.84 9.16 -9.33
N PHE A 108 12.92 9.38 -10.27
CA PHE A 108 13.23 9.99 -11.56
C PHE A 108 13.16 11.52 -11.54
N ASN A 109 14.10 12.17 -12.25
CA ASN A 109 14.04 13.59 -12.52
C ASN A 109 13.04 13.86 -13.67
N PRO A 110 11.94 14.62 -13.45
CA PRO A 110 10.92 14.85 -14.46
C PRO A 110 11.41 15.67 -15.67
N ALA A 111 12.54 16.36 -15.56
CA ALA A 111 13.11 17.18 -16.63
C ALA A 111 14.00 16.40 -17.62
N HIS A 112 14.31 15.13 -17.34
CA HIS A 112 15.18 14.31 -18.17
C HIS A 112 14.41 13.12 -18.76
N LYS A 113 14.82 12.70 -19.97
CA LYS A 113 14.29 11.50 -20.62
C LYS A 113 14.62 10.24 -19.82
N LEU A 114 13.74 9.23 -19.87
CA LEU A 114 13.92 7.98 -19.14
C LEU A 114 15.17 7.22 -19.57
N GLY A 115 15.45 7.13 -20.87
CA GLY A 115 16.63 6.44 -21.39
C GLY A 115 17.94 6.98 -20.85
N GLU A 116 18.09 8.30 -20.80
CA GLU A 116 19.30 8.95 -20.25
C GLU A 116 19.51 8.58 -18.77
N GLN A 117 18.43 8.56 -17.99
CA GLN A 117 18.52 8.23 -16.56
C GLN A 117 18.80 6.75 -16.34
N VAL A 118 18.25 5.87 -17.18
CA VAL A 118 18.48 4.41 -17.10
C VAL A 118 19.94 4.05 -17.33
N ILE A 119 20.63 4.71 -18.24
CA ILE A 119 22.04 4.42 -18.58
C ILE A 119 23.05 5.19 -17.71
N GLU A 120 22.60 6.20 -16.95
CA GLU A 120 23.49 7.13 -16.23
C GLU A 120 24.50 6.42 -15.32
N ALA A 121 24.05 5.45 -14.51
CA ALA A 121 24.93 4.73 -13.59
C ALA A 121 26.03 3.94 -14.34
N SER A 122 25.68 3.29 -15.44
CA SER A 122 26.62 2.53 -16.27
C SER A 122 27.72 3.43 -16.85
N LEU A 123 27.34 4.63 -17.29
CA LEU A 123 28.30 5.62 -17.83
C LEU A 123 29.15 6.25 -16.73
N ARG A 124 28.54 6.65 -15.63
CA ARG A 124 29.22 7.32 -14.51
C ARG A 124 30.27 6.41 -13.86
N HIS A 125 29.98 5.13 -13.72
CA HIS A 125 30.92 4.13 -13.20
C HIS A 125 31.84 3.56 -14.29
N LYS A 126 31.74 4.00 -15.54
CA LYS A 126 32.55 3.55 -16.68
C LYS A 126 32.49 2.03 -16.88
N ILE A 127 31.32 1.42 -16.65
CA ILE A 127 31.08 -0.01 -16.77
C ILE A 127 31.04 -0.43 -18.24
N MET A 128 30.42 0.41 -19.09
CA MET A 128 30.27 0.16 -20.52
C MET A 128 30.25 1.48 -21.31
N SER A 129 30.42 1.36 -22.64
CA SER A 129 30.28 2.52 -23.52
C SER A 129 28.83 2.99 -23.60
N ARG A 130 28.58 4.24 -24.06
CA ARG A 130 27.22 4.76 -24.26
C ARG A 130 26.40 3.85 -25.19
N ALA A 131 26.99 3.44 -26.31
CA ALA A 131 26.33 2.57 -27.27
C ALA A 131 25.93 1.21 -26.67
N ASP A 132 26.79 0.62 -25.84
CA ASP A 132 26.48 -0.63 -25.16
C ASP A 132 25.43 -0.44 -24.04
N ALA A 133 25.48 0.69 -23.32
CA ALA A 133 24.49 1.03 -22.31
C ALA A 133 23.09 1.23 -22.93
N GLU A 134 22.99 1.90 -24.08
CA GLU A 134 21.75 2.08 -24.83
C GLU A 134 21.20 0.73 -25.35
N LYS A 135 22.05 -0.13 -25.90
CA LYS A 135 21.66 -1.51 -26.27
C LYS A 135 21.17 -2.31 -25.06
N ARG A 136 21.86 -2.18 -23.93
CA ARG A 136 21.47 -2.85 -22.69
C ARG A 136 20.13 -2.33 -22.16
N ALA A 137 19.90 -1.01 -22.18
CA ALA A 137 18.64 -0.40 -21.79
C ALA A 137 17.48 -0.89 -22.68
N LEU A 138 17.67 -0.92 -24.00
CA LEU A 138 16.68 -1.46 -24.94
C LEU A 138 16.36 -2.94 -24.67
N TYR A 139 17.37 -3.76 -24.41
CA TYR A 139 17.18 -5.16 -24.00
C TYR A 139 16.34 -5.26 -22.73
N LEU A 140 16.65 -4.48 -21.70
CA LEU A 140 15.93 -4.47 -20.44
C LEU A 140 14.49 -3.95 -20.59
N PHE A 141 14.25 -2.97 -21.46
CA PHE A 141 12.88 -2.52 -21.76
C PHE A 141 12.04 -3.64 -22.38
N LYS A 142 12.63 -4.49 -23.23
CA LYS A 142 11.97 -5.67 -23.80
C LYS A 142 11.70 -6.74 -22.73
N VAL A 143 12.70 -7.10 -21.93
CA VAL A 143 12.57 -8.09 -20.84
C VAL A 143 11.50 -7.68 -19.82
N LEU A 144 11.46 -6.38 -19.48
CA LEU A 144 10.49 -5.82 -18.54
C LEU A 144 9.12 -5.51 -19.17
N GLY A 145 8.88 -5.89 -20.43
CA GLY A 145 7.60 -5.73 -21.12
C GLY A 145 7.13 -4.27 -21.22
N LEU A 146 8.05 -3.32 -21.41
CA LEU A 146 7.71 -1.92 -21.62
C LEU A 146 7.19 -1.68 -23.04
N PRO A 147 6.13 -0.86 -23.24
CA PRO A 147 5.53 -0.66 -24.56
C PRO A 147 6.43 0.15 -25.47
N SER A 148 6.52 -0.26 -26.72
CA SER A 148 7.39 0.36 -27.74
C SER A 148 8.84 0.54 -27.24
N PRO A 149 9.55 -0.56 -26.90
CA PRO A 149 10.85 -0.51 -26.23
C PRO A 149 11.88 0.36 -26.94
N GLU A 150 11.83 0.42 -28.27
CA GLU A 150 12.74 1.18 -29.13
C GLU A 150 12.65 2.69 -28.90
N THR A 151 11.47 3.19 -28.54
CA THR A 151 11.19 4.62 -28.33
C THR A 151 10.85 4.96 -26.87
N PHE A 152 10.77 3.95 -26.02
CA PHE A 152 10.38 4.15 -24.61
C PHE A 152 11.33 5.11 -23.88
N GLY A 153 12.62 4.98 -24.15
CA GLY A 153 13.66 5.83 -23.56
C GLY A 153 13.55 7.32 -23.89
N ASP A 154 12.85 7.69 -24.97
CA ASP A 154 12.63 9.07 -25.37
C ASP A 154 11.55 9.80 -24.57
N ARG A 155 10.75 9.04 -23.80
CA ARG A 155 9.67 9.60 -22.98
C ARG A 155 10.21 10.22 -21.69
N PHE A 156 9.44 11.18 -21.17
CA PHE A 156 9.66 11.76 -19.84
C PHE A 156 8.86 11.01 -18.77
N PRO A 157 9.25 11.06 -17.47
CA PRO A 157 8.55 10.38 -16.39
C PRO A 157 7.04 10.63 -16.33
N HIS A 158 6.59 11.86 -16.60
CA HIS A 158 5.17 12.25 -16.59
C HIS A 158 4.35 11.74 -17.78
N GLN A 159 4.97 11.12 -18.78
CA GLN A 159 4.33 10.58 -19.99
C GLN A 159 4.05 9.08 -19.91
N VAL A 160 4.37 8.45 -18.80
CA VAL A 160 4.22 7.00 -18.59
C VAL A 160 3.40 6.70 -17.35
N SER A 161 2.78 5.50 -17.28
CA SER A 161 2.02 5.07 -16.10
C SER A 161 2.95 4.73 -14.92
N GLY A 162 2.38 4.65 -13.71
CA GLY A 162 3.13 4.28 -12.51
C GLY A 162 3.83 2.92 -12.63
N GLY A 163 3.15 1.91 -13.17
CA GLY A 163 3.73 0.59 -13.39
C GLY A 163 4.82 0.58 -14.48
N GLN A 164 4.67 1.39 -15.54
CA GLN A 164 5.72 1.57 -16.54
C GLN A 164 6.95 2.27 -15.93
N LEU A 165 6.72 3.27 -15.08
CA LEU A 165 7.80 3.98 -14.40
C LEU A 165 8.54 3.08 -13.41
N GLN A 166 7.81 2.22 -12.69
CA GLN A 166 8.39 1.23 -11.78
C GLN A 166 9.26 0.20 -12.52
N ARG A 167 8.80 -0.30 -13.67
CA ARG A 167 9.58 -1.19 -14.54
C ARG A 167 10.80 -0.48 -15.13
N ALA A 168 10.68 0.81 -15.49
CA ALA A 168 11.81 1.62 -15.93
C ALA A 168 12.85 1.82 -14.81
N MET A 169 12.44 1.98 -13.56
CA MET A 169 13.35 2.04 -12.40
C MET A 169 14.07 0.70 -12.18
N THR A 170 13.39 -0.42 -12.40
CA THR A 170 14.02 -1.74 -12.40
C THR A 170 15.06 -1.85 -13.52
N ALA A 171 14.75 -1.36 -14.75
CA ALA A 171 15.72 -1.29 -15.85
C ALA A 171 16.94 -0.44 -15.47
N MET A 172 16.73 0.72 -14.83
CA MET A 172 17.80 1.59 -14.35
C MET A 172 18.71 0.87 -13.34
N ALA A 173 18.15 0.09 -12.43
CA ALA A 173 18.91 -0.68 -11.45
C ALA A 173 19.66 -1.86 -12.08
N LEU A 174 19.09 -2.52 -13.10
CA LEU A 174 19.70 -3.67 -13.83
C LEU A 174 20.70 -3.26 -14.92
N CYS A 175 20.65 -2.02 -15.41
CA CYS A 175 21.48 -1.56 -16.53
C CYS A 175 22.99 -1.72 -16.26
N PRO A 176 23.52 -1.39 -15.05
CA PRO A 176 24.93 -1.59 -14.74
C PRO A 176 25.34 -3.06 -14.53
N ASN A 177 24.44 -4.03 -14.71
CA ASN A 177 24.67 -5.45 -14.48
C ASN A 177 25.10 -5.77 -13.05
N PRO A 178 24.29 -5.38 -12.04
CA PRO A 178 24.64 -5.54 -10.63
C PRO A 178 24.68 -7.01 -10.20
N GLU A 179 25.42 -7.30 -9.15
CA GLU A 179 25.44 -8.61 -8.49
C GLU A 179 24.23 -8.78 -7.56
N LEU A 180 23.80 -7.68 -6.91
CA LEU A 180 22.69 -7.64 -5.96
C LEU A 180 21.77 -6.44 -6.23
N ILE A 181 20.46 -6.65 -6.14
CA ILE A 181 19.47 -5.57 -6.11
C ILE A 181 18.67 -5.61 -4.81
N VAL A 182 18.46 -4.45 -4.22
CA VAL A 182 17.55 -4.26 -3.10
C VAL A 182 16.27 -3.62 -3.63
N PHE A 183 15.16 -4.34 -3.61
CA PHE A 183 13.83 -3.83 -3.91
C PHE A 183 13.13 -3.43 -2.61
N ASP A 184 12.81 -2.16 -2.47
CA ASP A 184 12.11 -1.63 -1.29
C ASP A 184 10.65 -1.32 -1.63
N GLU A 185 9.76 -2.25 -1.35
CA GLU A 185 8.32 -2.20 -1.61
C GLU A 185 7.97 -1.79 -3.08
N PRO A 186 8.52 -2.45 -4.10
CA PRO A 186 8.44 -1.97 -5.49
C PRO A 186 7.02 -2.00 -6.08
N THR A 187 6.04 -2.61 -5.42
CA THR A 187 4.67 -2.78 -5.95
C THR A 187 3.59 -2.13 -5.09
N THR A 188 3.93 -1.59 -3.91
CA THR A 188 2.95 -1.10 -2.90
C THR A 188 2.06 0.04 -3.40
N ALA A 189 2.54 0.90 -4.31
CA ALA A 189 1.76 2.04 -4.83
C ALA A 189 0.98 1.73 -6.12
N LEU A 190 0.91 0.45 -6.51
CA LEU A 190 0.28 0.01 -7.76
C LEU A 190 -1.10 -0.63 -7.48
N ASP A 191 -2.00 -0.50 -8.44
CA ASP A 191 -3.24 -1.28 -8.44
C ASP A 191 -2.95 -2.77 -8.69
N VAL A 192 -3.91 -3.63 -8.33
CA VAL A 192 -3.72 -5.09 -8.27
C VAL A 192 -3.33 -5.68 -9.63
N THR A 193 -3.92 -5.18 -10.74
CA THR A 193 -3.64 -5.69 -12.09
C THR A 193 -2.24 -5.28 -12.55
N THR A 194 -1.86 -4.02 -12.32
CA THR A 194 -0.51 -3.51 -12.61
C THR A 194 0.56 -4.16 -11.71
N GLN A 195 0.21 -4.47 -10.45
CA GLN A 195 1.11 -5.12 -9.50
C GLN A 195 1.61 -6.48 -10.01
N ILE A 196 0.71 -7.32 -10.55
CA ILE A 196 1.10 -8.61 -11.14
C ILE A 196 2.05 -8.43 -12.30
N ASP A 197 1.75 -7.51 -13.22
CA ASP A 197 2.57 -7.30 -14.41
C ASP A 197 3.99 -6.83 -14.03
N VAL A 198 4.09 -5.96 -13.01
CA VAL A 198 5.39 -5.50 -12.49
C VAL A 198 6.11 -6.64 -11.76
N LEU A 199 5.40 -7.42 -10.92
CA LEU A 199 5.99 -8.55 -10.20
C LEU A 199 6.54 -9.61 -11.16
N ALA A 200 5.75 -9.97 -12.18
CA ALA A 200 6.16 -10.92 -13.22
C ALA A 200 7.37 -10.41 -14.00
N ALA A 201 7.39 -9.14 -14.38
CA ALA A 201 8.50 -8.53 -15.08
C ALA A 201 9.78 -8.48 -14.22
N ILE A 202 9.67 -8.15 -12.93
CA ILE A 202 10.80 -8.18 -11.99
C ILE A 202 11.34 -9.60 -11.84
N LYS A 203 10.47 -10.60 -11.59
CA LYS A 203 10.86 -12.00 -11.45
C LYS A 203 11.61 -12.48 -12.70
N HIS A 204 11.02 -12.29 -13.88
CA HIS A 204 11.64 -12.66 -15.15
C HIS A 204 12.99 -11.96 -15.37
N ALA A 205 13.10 -10.67 -15.05
CA ALA A 205 14.35 -9.93 -15.19
C ALA A 205 15.45 -10.41 -14.25
N ILE A 206 15.13 -10.78 -12.99
CA ILE A 206 16.06 -11.37 -12.04
C ILE A 206 16.56 -12.73 -12.52
N GLU A 207 15.66 -13.59 -12.98
CA GLU A 207 15.98 -14.92 -13.52
C GLU A 207 16.88 -14.81 -14.76
N GLU A 208 16.53 -13.96 -15.72
CA GLU A 208 17.26 -13.75 -16.98
C GLU A 208 18.65 -13.16 -16.76
N THR A 209 18.81 -12.29 -15.78
CA THR A 209 20.10 -11.65 -15.49
C THR A 209 20.94 -12.39 -14.45
N HIS A 210 20.38 -13.45 -13.83
CA HIS A 210 20.99 -14.19 -12.70
C HIS A 210 21.45 -13.27 -11.56
N THR A 211 20.74 -12.17 -11.34
CA THR A 211 21.02 -11.19 -10.28
C THR A 211 20.43 -11.66 -8.96
N ALA A 212 21.16 -11.56 -7.85
CA ALA A 212 20.59 -11.82 -6.53
C ALA A 212 19.72 -10.64 -6.08
N ALA A 213 18.74 -10.89 -5.20
CA ALA A 213 17.89 -9.81 -4.72
C ALA A 213 17.54 -9.92 -3.22
N LEU A 214 17.43 -8.75 -2.57
CA LEU A 214 16.67 -8.55 -1.35
C LEU A 214 15.33 -7.93 -1.74
N TYR A 215 14.22 -8.63 -1.47
CA TYR A 215 12.88 -8.16 -1.80
C TYR A 215 12.11 -7.79 -0.53
N ILE A 216 11.93 -6.50 -0.29
CA ILE A 216 11.27 -5.97 0.90
C ILE A 216 9.81 -5.69 0.57
N THR A 217 8.91 -6.25 1.36
CA THR A 217 7.47 -5.97 1.29
C THR A 217 6.79 -6.27 2.62
N HIS A 218 5.58 -5.80 2.80
CA HIS A 218 4.69 -6.20 3.88
C HIS A 218 3.66 -7.25 3.43
N ASP A 219 3.58 -7.57 2.12
CA ASP A 219 2.64 -8.54 1.57
C ASP A 219 3.28 -9.91 1.40
N LEU A 220 2.85 -10.85 2.27
CA LEU A 220 3.35 -12.23 2.29
C LEU A 220 2.98 -12.99 1.01
N ALA A 221 1.82 -12.70 0.39
CA ALA A 221 1.44 -13.35 -0.86
C ALA A 221 2.32 -12.91 -2.04
N VAL A 222 2.75 -11.65 -2.07
CA VAL A 222 3.69 -11.14 -3.07
C VAL A 222 5.06 -11.78 -2.91
N VAL A 223 5.60 -11.82 -1.69
CA VAL A 223 6.93 -12.39 -1.45
C VAL A 223 6.98 -13.89 -1.72
N ALA A 224 5.88 -14.61 -1.48
CA ALA A 224 5.75 -16.04 -1.78
C ALA A 224 5.91 -16.37 -3.27
N GLN A 225 5.66 -15.40 -4.17
CA GLN A 225 5.77 -15.59 -5.63
C GLN A 225 7.17 -15.33 -6.18
N ILE A 226 8.04 -14.64 -5.45
CA ILE A 226 9.33 -14.19 -5.98
C ILE A 226 10.53 -14.71 -5.18
N SER A 227 10.36 -14.98 -3.88
CA SER A 227 11.49 -15.29 -2.98
C SER A 227 11.76 -16.78 -2.87
N ASP A 228 13.03 -17.14 -2.80
CA ASP A 228 13.50 -18.50 -2.45
C ASP A 228 13.40 -18.72 -0.93
N ASP A 229 13.88 -17.76 -0.16
CA ASP A 229 13.85 -17.75 1.31
C ASP A 229 13.14 -16.49 1.81
N ILE A 230 12.56 -16.58 3.01
CA ILE A 230 11.86 -15.47 3.66
C ILE A 230 12.41 -15.28 5.07
N MET A 231 12.70 -14.02 5.42
CA MET A 231 13.00 -13.58 6.78
C MET A 231 11.85 -12.72 7.30
N VAL A 232 11.26 -13.16 8.40
CA VAL A 232 10.20 -12.44 9.11
C VAL A 232 10.83 -11.59 10.20
N LEU A 233 10.56 -10.30 10.19
CA LEU A 233 11.14 -9.29 11.08
C LEU A 233 10.07 -8.65 11.96
N ARG A 234 10.41 -8.41 13.23
CA ARG A 234 9.57 -7.64 14.16
C ARG A 234 10.43 -6.84 15.11
N HIS A 235 10.15 -5.56 15.29
CA HIS A 235 10.87 -4.67 16.21
C HIS A 235 12.41 -4.73 16.05
N GLY A 236 12.89 -4.75 14.81
CA GLY A 236 14.32 -4.78 14.50
C GLY A 236 15.02 -6.11 14.72
N LYS A 237 14.29 -7.20 14.96
CA LYS A 237 14.82 -8.55 15.22
C LYS A 237 14.24 -9.55 14.23
N THR A 238 15.00 -10.60 13.95
CA THR A 238 14.51 -11.77 13.21
C THR A 238 13.58 -12.57 14.12
N VAL A 239 12.35 -12.81 13.66
CA VAL A 239 11.39 -13.69 14.31
C VAL A 239 11.53 -15.10 13.76
N GLU A 240 11.52 -15.24 12.42
CA GLU A 240 11.63 -16.53 11.76
C GLU A 240 12.40 -16.37 10.44
N TYR A 241 13.17 -17.39 10.06
CA TYR A 241 13.91 -17.45 8.80
C TYR A 241 13.86 -18.87 8.26
N GLY A 242 13.55 -19.01 6.97
CA GLY A 242 13.49 -20.31 6.31
C GLY A 242 13.12 -20.18 4.84
N THR A 243 13.01 -21.34 4.17
CA THR A 243 12.56 -21.38 2.78
C THR A 243 11.13 -20.84 2.68
N THR A 244 10.78 -20.25 1.53
CA THR A 244 9.43 -19.75 1.27
C THR A 244 8.36 -20.79 1.61
N ARG A 245 8.58 -22.05 1.24
CA ARG A 245 7.65 -23.14 1.56
C ARG A 245 7.48 -23.37 3.07
N GLN A 246 8.58 -23.33 3.85
CA GLN A 246 8.50 -23.50 5.31
C GLN A 246 7.71 -22.38 5.97
N ILE A 247 7.97 -21.14 5.58
CA ILE A 247 7.30 -19.96 6.16
C ILE A 247 5.81 -19.93 5.81
N ILE A 248 5.42 -20.35 4.60
CA ILE A 248 4.03 -20.31 4.15
C ILE A 248 3.23 -21.53 4.66
N GLU A 249 3.77 -22.75 4.51
CA GLU A 249 3.02 -23.97 4.76
C GLU A 249 3.16 -24.48 6.22
N ALA A 250 4.27 -24.18 6.89
CA ALA A 250 4.58 -24.68 8.23
C ALA A 250 5.30 -23.64 9.12
N PRO A 251 4.70 -22.47 9.35
CA PRO A 251 5.28 -21.44 10.21
C PRO A 251 5.40 -21.92 11.66
N LYS A 252 6.54 -21.66 12.28
CA LYS A 252 6.85 -22.11 13.65
C LYS A 252 6.49 -21.08 14.71
N GLU A 253 6.68 -19.80 14.38
CA GLU A 253 6.47 -18.69 15.31
C GLU A 253 5.03 -18.18 15.27
N ASP A 254 4.46 -17.81 16.41
CA ASP A 254 3.07 -17.31 16.52
C ASP A 254 2.84 -16.07 15.66
N TYR A 255 3.82 -15.19 15.61
CA TYR A 255 3.75 -13.98 14.78
C TYR A 255 3.69 -14.31 13.28
N THR A 256 4.48 -15.28 12.82
CA THR A 256 4.45 -15.75 11.42
C THR A 256 3.12 -16.44 11.10
N ARG A 257 2.61 -17.28 12.03
CA ARG A 257 1.27 -17.90 11.90
C ARG A 257 0.18 -16.83 11.77
N ALA A 258 0.24 -15.79 12.59
CA ALA A 258 -0.69 -14.67 12.49
C ALA A 258 -0.63 -13.98 11.12
N LEU A 259 0.57 -13.67 10.60
CA LEU A 259 0.74 -13.08 9.27
C LEU A 259 0.16 -13.95 8.14
N VAL A 260 0.33 -15.26 8.22
CA VAL A 260 -0.24 -16.21 7.23
C VAL A 260 -1.76 -16.29 7.32
N SER A 261 -2.35 -16.16 8.53
CA SER A 261 -3.79 -16.32 8.76
C SER A 261 -4.64 -15.08 8.46
N VAL A 262 -4.04 -13.88 8.40
CA VAL A 262 -4.74 -12.59 8.20
C VAL A 262 -5.76 -12.61 7.05
N ARG A 263 -5.52 -13.35 5.97
CA ARG A 263 -6.40 -13.41 4.78
C ARG A 263 -7.56 -14.40 4.89
N GLN A 264 -7.75 -15.09 6.01
CA GLN A 264 -8.75 -16.18 6.14
C GLN A 264 -10.08 -15.74 6.76
N THR A 265 -10.19 -14.52 7.29
CA THR A 265 -11.42 -14.03 7.92
C THR A 265 -12.52 -13.86 6.87
N LYS A 266 -13.64 -14.59 7.04
CA LYS A 266 -14.83 -14.48 6.21
C LYS A 266 -16.01 -14.08 7.10
N ARG A 267 -16.67 -12.98 6.77
CA ARG A 267 -17.96 -12.60 7.37
C ARG A 267 -19.09 -13.21 6.55
N GLU A 268 -20.11 -13.73 7.22
CA GLU A 268 -21.37 -14.07 6.57
C GLU A 268 -22.07 -12.82 6.05
N GLU A 269 -22.66 -12.93 4.88
CA GLU A 269 -23.40 -11.85 4.23
C GLU A 269 -24.69 -11.56 4.99
N ALA A 270 -24.95 -10.29 5.31
CA ALA A 270 -26.21 -9.91 5.94
C ALA A 270 -27.38 -10.14 4.96
N ARG A 271 -28.50 -10.62 5.48
CA ARG A 271 -29.72 -10.77 4.67
C ARG A 271 -30.19 -9.42 4.17
N ASP A 272 -30.68 -9.40 2.93
CA ASP A 272 -31.22 -8.20 2.28
C ASP A 272 -32.27 -7.55 3.18
N GLN A 273 -32.00 -6.32 3.62
CA GLN A 273 -32.92 -5.53 4.40
C GLN A 273 -33.56 -4.49 3.47
N SER A 274 -34.88 -4.43 3.47
CA SER A 274 -35.69 -3.55 2.60
C SER A 274 -35.49 -2.05 2.84
N ASN A 275 -34.74 -1.65 3.89
CA ASN A 275 -34.56 -0.25 4.27
C ASN A 275 -33.25 0.34 3.70
N THR A 276 -33.36 1.01 2.55
CA THR A 276 -32.23 1.67 1.88
C THR A 276 -31.83 2.95 2.60
N LEU A 277 -30.59 3.03 3.09
CA LEU A 277 -30.01 4.24 3.68
C LEU A 277 -29.47 5.21 2.64
N LEU A 278 -28.71 4.69 1.66
CA LEU A 278 -28.10 5.48 0.60
C LEU A 278 -28.53 4.94 -0.75
N LYS A 279 -29.06 5.80 -1.64
CA LYS A 279 -29.33 5.50 -3.06
C LYS A 279 -28.58 6.50 -3.92
N ILE A 280 -27.82 6.01 -4.86
CA ILE A 280 -27.16 6.75 -5.93
C ILE A 280 -27.91 6.42 -7.20
N ASP A 281 -28.40 7.43 -7.92
CA ASP A 281 -29.32 7.25 -9.02
C ASP A 281 -28.86 8.06 -10.25
N HIS A 282 -28.38 7.34 -11.28
CA HIS A 282 -27.89 7.89 -12.55
C HIS A 282 -26.86 9.03 -12.40
N VAL A 283 -25.92 8.87 -11.46
CA VAL A 283 -24.94 9.92 -11.12
C VAL A 283 -23.82 9.97 -12.14
N SER A 284 -23.62 11.17 -12.71
CA SER A 284 -22.45 11.54 -13.50
C SER A 284 -21.76 12.74 -12.87
N ALA A 285 -20.41 12.76 -12.90
CA ALA A 285 -19.64 13.84 -12.31
C ALA A 285 -18.26 14.00 -12.98
N GLY A 286 -17.72 15.21 -12.91
CA GLY A 286 -16.39 15.54 -13.43
C GLY A 286 -15.80 16.76 -12.74
N TYR A 287 -14.56 17.09 -13.06
CA TYR A 287 -13.86 18.25 -12.53
C TYR A 287 -14.02 19.48 -13.44
N ALA A 288 -13.65 20.65 -12.94
CA ALA A 288 -13.86 21.95 -13.60
C ALA A 288 -13.22 22.11 -15.01
N ASN A 289 -12.27 21.23 -15.36
CA ASN A 289 -11.64 21.17 -16.67
C ASN A 289 -12.50 20.48 -17.77
N GLY A 290 -13.75 20.15 -17.48
CA GLY A 290 -14.68 19.49 -18.40
C GLY A 290 -14.48 17.98 -18.54
N PHE A 291 -13.51 17.40 -17.85
CA PHE A 291 -13.28 15.94 -17.89
C PHE A 291 -14.28 15.20 -17.00
N LYS A 292 -15.21 14.48 -17.62
CA LYS A 292 -16.21 13.64 -16.93
C LYS A 292 -15.53 12.36 -16.45
N VAL A 293 -15.57 12.11 -15.13
CA VAL A 293 -14.92 10.97 -14.46
C VAL A 293 -15.89 9.87 -14.11
N LEU A 294 -17.14 10.22 -13.74
CA LEU A 294 -18.20 9.26 -13.44
C LEU A 294 -19.26 9.32 -14.53
N HIS A 295 -19.72 8.16 -14.97
CA HIS A 295 -20.66 7.99 -16.07
C HIS A 295 -21.82 7.10 -15.63
N ASP A 296 -22.98 7.69 -15.36
CA ASP A 296 -24.26 6.99 -15.14
C ASP A 296 -24.18 5.89 -14.06
N VAL A 297 -23.69 6.25 -12.87
CA VAL A 297 -23.49 5.32 -11.76
C VAL A 297 -24.77 5.19 -10.94
N SER A 298 -25.28 3.95 -10.76
CA SER A 298 -26.46 3.67 -9.94
C SER A 298 -26.22 2.49 -9.01
N MET A 299 -26.40 2.70 -7.70
CA MET A 299 -26.25 1.68 -6.66
C MET A 299 -26.97 2.08 -5.37
N HIS A 300 -27.13 1.15 -4.44
CA HIS A 300 -27.75 1.43 -3.15
C HIS A 300 -27.04 0.70 -1.99
N LEU A 301 -27.25 1.20 -0.78
CA LEU A 301 -26.74 0.63 0.46
C LEU A 301 -27.88 0.53 1.47
N PRO A 302 -28.25 -0.67 1.95
CA PRO A 302 -29.16 -0.84 3.07
C PRO A 302 -28.57 -0.34 4.38
N LYS A 303 -29.45 0.01 5.33
CA LYS A 303 -29.05 0.48 6.65
C LYS A 303 -28.32 -0.61 7.45
N GLY A 304 -27.22 -0.24 8.12
CA GLY A 304 -26.40 -1.15 8.96
C GLY A 304 -25.52 -2.11 8.14
N GLN A 305 -25.44 -1.97 6.81
CA GLN A 305 -24.62 -2.83 5.94
C GLN A 305 -23.37 -2.12 5.43
N THR A 306 -22.48 -2.92 4.83
CA THR A 306 -21.23 -2.46 4.20
C THR A 306 -21.30 -2.68 2.69
N LEU A 307 -21.22 -1.60 1.92
CA LEU A 307 -21.01 -1.61 0.47
C LEU A 307 -19.52 -1.43 0.18
N ALA A 308 -18.87 -2.44 -0.38
CA ALA A 308 -17.51 -2.31 -0.89
C ALA A 308 -17.51 -1.78 -2.32
N ILE A 309 -16.67 -0.81 -2.62
CA ILE A 309 -16.43 -0.28 -3.96
C ILE A 309 -15.01 -0.64 -4.38
N VAL A 310 -14.88 -1.45 -5.43
CA VAL A 310 -13.60 -1.98 -5.91
C VAL A 310 -13.33 -1.58 -7.36
N GLY A 311 -12.06 -1.65 -7.77
CA GLY A 311 -11.61 -1.35 -9.14
C GLY A 311 -10.20 -0.78 -9.13
N GLU A 312 -9.58 -0.65 -10.30
CA GLU A 312 -8.24 -0.09 -10.49
C GLU A 312 -8.11 1.36 -10.02
N SER A 313 -6.85 1.80 -9.85
CA SER A 313 -6.55 3.23 -9.62
C SER A 313 -7.08 4.06 -10.79
N GLY A 314 -7.72 5.20 -10.48
CA GLY A 314 -8.35 6.04 -11.52
C GLY A 314 -9.73 5.56 -12.01
N SER A 315 -10.29 4.45 -11.51
CA SER A 315 -11.64 3.99 -11.90
C SER A 315 -12.80 4.89 -11.40
N GLY A 316 -12.52 5.92 -10.58
CA GLY A 316 -13.51 6.90 -10.11
C GLY A 316 -14.01 6.69 -8.69
N LYS A 317 -13.51 5.71 -7.93
CA LYS A 317 -13.95 5.37 -6.55
C LYS A 317 -13.92 6.56 -5.58
N SER A 318 -12.77 7.21 -5.43
CA SER A 318 -12.62 8.38 -4.55
C SER A 318 -13.40 9.60 -5.07
N THR A 319 -13.60 9.70 -6.41
CA THR A 319 -14.48 10.72 -6.99
C THR A 319 -15.93 10.48 -6.57
N LEU A 320 -16.39 9.23 -6.57
CA LEU A 320 -17.73 8.86 -6.10
C LEU A 320 -17.91 9.18 -4.61
N ALA A 321 -16.90 8.90 -3.76
CA ALA A 321 -16.96 9.29 -2.35
C ALA A 321 -17.10 10.81 -2.16
N ARG A 322 -16.37 11.61 -2.95
CA ARG A 322 -16.50 13.08 -2.94
C ARG A 322 -17.88 13.55 -3.40
N VAL A 323 -18.49 12.83 -4.34
CA VAL A 323 -19.85 13.14 -4.81
C VAL A 323 -20.87 12.82 -3.73
N ILE A 324 -20.79 11.66 -3.08
CA ILE A 324 -21.67 11.26 -1.97
C ILE A 324 -21.57 12.28 -0.82
N THR A 325 -20.38 12.72 -0.47
CA THR A 325 -20.16 13.71 0.61
C THR A 325 -20.51 15.14 0.20
N GLY A 326 -20.80 15.43 -1.08
CA GLY A 326 -21.09 16.77 -1.60
C GLY A 326 -19.87 17.66 -1.82
N LEU A 327 -18.66 17.12 -1.65
CA LEU A 327 -17.39 17.81 -1.94
C LEU A 327 -17.21 18.05 -3.45
N LEU A 328 -17.80 17.20 -4.27
CA LEU A 328 -17.89 17.36 -5.72
C LEU A 328 -19.36 17.27 -6.15
N PRO A 329 -19.97 18.35 -6.62
CA PRO A 329 -21.36 18.31 -7.09
C PRO A 329 -21.50 17.41 -8.32
N PRO A 330 -22.50 16.50 -8.38
CA PRO A 330 -22.79 15.73 -9.59
C PRO A 330 -23.35 16.65 -10.69
N SER A 331 -22.93 16.41 -11.94
CA SER A 331 -23.51 17.10 -13.11
C SER A 331 -24.91 16.59 -13.42
N GLU A 332 -25.13 15.27 -13.28
CA GLU A 332 -26.39 14.58 -13.53
C GLU A 332 -26.70 13.61 -12.38
N GLY A 333 -27.96 13.21 -12.27
CA GLY A 333 -28.43 12.26 -11.27
C GLY A 333 -28.63 12.86 -9.87
N THR A 334 -28.99 11.98 -8.94
CA THR A 334 -29.33 12.35 -7.55
C THR A 334 -28.74 11.39 -6.55
N ILE A 335 -28.54 11.91 -5.32
CA ILE A 335 -28.15 11.10 -4.15
C ILE A 335 -29.26 11.24 -3.12
N THR A 336 -29.87 10.12 -2.76
CA THR A 336 -30.91 10.04 -1.73
C THR A 336 -30.30 9.39 -0.49
N PHE A 337 -30.47 10.02 0.66
CA PHE A 337 -30.03 9.52 1.96
C PHE A 337 -31.23 9.46 2.91
N ASP A 338 -31.52 8.28 3.45
CA ASP A 338 -32.65 8.00 4.35
C ASP A 338 -33.97 8.54 3.78
N GLY A 339 -34.23 8.23 2.50
CA GLY A 339 -35.44 8.63 1.76
C GLY A 339 -35.47 10.09 1.29
N LYS A 340 -34.47 10.93 1.64
CA LYS A 340 -34.43 12.36 1.27
C LYS A 340 -33.30 12.63 0.27
N VAL A 341 -33.62 13.35 -0.82
CA VAL A 341 -32.61 13.79 -1.79
C VAL A 341 -31.70 14.83 -1.14
N LEU A 342 -30.39 14.54 -1.13
CA LEU A 342 -29.37 15.45 -0.61
C LEU A 342 -29.09 16.60 -1.58
N PRO A 343 -28.82 17.82 -1.10
CA PRO A 343 -28.27 18.90 -1.91
C PRO A 343 -26.96 18.45 -2.59
N LYS A 344 -26.81 18.81 -3.88
CA LYS A 344 -25.65 18.40 -4.70
C LYS A 344 -24.31 18.86 -4.10
N ALA A 345 -24.26 20.13 -3.66
CA ALA A 345 -23.04 20.72 -3.08
C ALA A 345 -23.07 20.71 -1.55
N LEU A 346 -21.88 20.60 -0.95
CA LEU A 346 -21.68 20.62 0.50
C LEU A 346 -22.29 21.86 1.15
N SER A 347 -22.18 23.03 0.51
CA SER A 347 -22.69 24.32 1.01
C SER A 347 -24.20 24.36 1.15
N GLY A 348 -24.93 23.52 0.43
CA GLY A 348 -26.39 23.42 0.52
C GLY A 348 -26.87 22.44 1.57
N ARG A 349 -25.98 21.64 2.18
CA ARG A 349 -26.34 20.62 3.17
C ARG A 349 -26.47 21.23 4.55
N SER A 350 -27.53 20.82 5.25
CA SER A 350 -27.74 21.21 6.65
C SER A 350 -26.66 20.59 7.58
N LYS A 351 -26.48 21.20 8.74
CA LYS A 351 -25.54 20.70 9.76
C LYS A 351 -25.87 19.25 10.17
N GLU A 352 -27.14 18.88 10.17
CA GLU A 352 -27.59 17.52 10.47
C GLU A 352 -27.23 16.53 9.35
N GLU A 353 -27.42 16.89 8.09
CA GLU A 353 -26.99 16.05 6.95
C GLU A 353 -25.48 15.86 6.93
N LEU A 354 -24.71 16.92 7.25
CA LEU A 354 -23.26 16.83 7.37
C LEU A 354 -22.81 15.91 8.52
N ARG A 355 -23.53 15.96 9.66
CA ARG A 355 -23.28 15.13 10.82
C ARG A 355 -23.48 13.64 10.52
N ARG A 356 -24.56 13.30 9.82
CA ARG A 356 -24.99 11.92 9.56
C ARG A 356 -24.10 11.21 8.54
N VAL A 357 -23.38 11.93 7.68
CA VAL A 357 -22.49 11.39 6.64
C VAL A 357 -21.06 11.87 6.89
N GLN A 358 -20.17 10.96 7.28
CA GLN A 358 -18.77 11.26 7.57
C GLN A 358 -17.84 10.54 6.60
N MET A 359 -16.58 11.02 6.50
CA MET A 359 -15.57 10.42 5.63
C MET A 359 -14.25 10.22 6.36
N ILE A 360 -13.66 9.04 6.19
CA ILE A 360 -12.29 8.70 6.57
C ILE A 360 -11.47 8.68 5.27
N TYR A 361 -10.44 9.54 5.22
CA TYR A 361 -9.58 9.70 4.05
C TYR A 361 -8.48 8.65 4.02
N GLN A 362 -7.98 8.35 2.82
CA GLN A 362 -6.93 7.38 2.55
C GLN A 362 -5.67 7.62 3.41
N MET A 363 -5.22 8.87 3.52
CA MET A 363 -4.03 9.23 4.30
C MET A 363 -4.43 9.96 5.57
N ALA A 364 -4.39 9.28 6.70
CA ALA A 364 -4.67 9.86 8.01
C ALA A 364 -3.73 11.05 8.32
N ASP A 365 -2.47 10.99 7.89
CA ASP A 365 -1.48 12.05 8.07
C ASP A 365 -1.90 13.39 7.46
N THR A 366 -2.37 13.37 6.22
CA THR A 366 -2.81 14.60 5.53
C THR A 366 -4.18 15.09 5.99
N ALA A 367 -4.97 14.19 6.59
CA ALA A 367 -6.31 14.50 7.08
C ALA A 367 -6.33 15.10 8.49
N MET A 368 -5.18 15.16 9.17
CA MET A 368 -5.03 15.71 10.53
C MET A 368 -4.16 16.96 10.52
N ASN A 369 -4.55 17.96 11.31
CA ASN A 369 -3.68 19.12 11.54
C ASN A 369 -2.52 18.71 12.48
N PRO A 370 -1.25 18.77 12.03
CA PRO A 370 -0.11 18.32 12.81
C PRO A 370 0.15 19.18 14.08
N ARG A 371 -0.47 20.36 14.18
CA ARG A 371 -0.36 21.28 15.31
C ARG A 371 -1.47 21.11 16.35
N GLN A 372 -2.38 20.17 16.16
CA GLN A 372 -3.47 19.86 17.08
C GLN A 372 -3.20 18.55 17.81
N THR A 373 -3.60 18.51 19.09
CA THR A 373 -3.56 17.28 19.88
C THR A 373 -4.67 16.32 19.45
N VAL A 374 -4.57 15.05 19.81
CA VAL A 374 -5.64 14.05 19.63
C VAL A 374 -6.96 14.53 20.23
N ARG A 375 -6.92 15.16 21.43
CA ARG A 375 -8.07 15.79 22.09
C ARG A 375 -8.75 16.82 21.19
N ASP A 376 -7.98 17.66 20.52
CA ASP A 376 -8.53 18.71 19.66
C ASP A 376 -9.10 18.14 18.36
N ILE A 377 -8.40 17.17 17.76
CA ILE A 377 -8.82 16.51 16.52
C ILE A 377 -10.16 15.79 16.70
N ILE A 378 -10.29 14.95 17.74
CA ILE A 378 -11.53 14.23 18.05
C ILE A 378 -12.59 15.17 18.63
N GLY A 379 -12.16 16.16 19.42
CA GLY A 379 -13.06 17.11 20.08
C GLY A 379 -13.70 18.14 19.15
N ARG A 380 -13.12 18.41 17.97
CA ARG A 380 -13.65 19.40 17.02
C ARG A 380 -15.07 19.07 16.52
N PRO A 381 -15.38 17.86 16.03
CA PRO A 381 -16.76 17.48 15.67
C PRO A 381 -17.73 17.57 16.85
N ILE A 382 -17.30 17.20 18.06
CA ILE A 382 -18.12 17.26 19.26
C ILE A 382 -18.55 18.71 19.53
N SER A 383 -17.60 19.67 19.50
CA SER A 383 -17.92 21.08 19.68
C SER A 383 -18.76 21.63 18.52
N PHE A 384 -18.45 21.24 17.28
CA PHE A 384 -19.15 21.75 16.09
C PHE A 384 -20.60 21.28 16.02
N TYR A 385 -20.85 19.98 16.21
CA TYR A 385 -22.19 19.41 16.02
C TYR A 385 -23.06 19.55 17.27
N TYR A 386 -22.48 19.40 18.46
CA TYR A 386 -23.23 19.33 19.74
C TYR A 386 -23.03 20.53 20.66
N GLY A 387 -22.12 21.47 20.35
CA GLY A 387 -21.83 22.61 21.17
C GLY A 387 -21.17 22.27 22.53
N LEU A 388 -20.59 21.07 22.66
CA LEU A 388 -19.94 20.67 23.90
C LEU A 388 -18.53 21.25 24.01
N HIS A 389 -18.20 21.78 25.19
CA HIS A 389 -16.91 22.40 25.50
C HIS A 389 -16.38 21.95 26.88
N GLY A 390 -15.11 22.28 27.19
CA GLY A 390 -14.49 22.04 28.49
C GLY A 390 -14.50 20.55 28.89
N ALA A 391 -14.80 20.29 30.16
CA ALA A 391 -14.76 18.95 30.74
C ALA A 391 -15.70 17.96 30.05
N ARG A 392 -16.90 18.39 29.63
CA ARG A 392 -17.85 17.53 28.92
C ARG A 392 -17.33 17.08 27.55
N LYS A 393 -16.63 17.97 26.84
CA LYS A 393 -15.95 17.61 25.57
C LYS A 393 -14.85 16.58 25.84
N THR A 394 -14.00 16.83 26.84
CA THR A 394 -12.89 15.94 27.19
C THR A 394 -13.38 14.55 27.58
N GLU A 395 -14.42 14.47 28.39
CA GLU A 395 -15.02 13.19 28.80
C GLU A 395 -15.53 12.39 27.58
N ARG A 396 -16.21 13.08 26.65
CA ARG A 396 -16.65 12.40 25.41
C ARG A 396 -15.49 11.96 24.54
N VAL A 397 -14.38 12.71 24.49
CA VAL A 397 -13.16 12.30 23.77
C VAL A 397 -12.56 11.04 24.39
N LYS A 398 -12.51 10.95 25.74
CA LYS A 398 -12.02 9.74 26.42
C LYS A 398 -12.84 8.50 26.07
N GLN A 399 -14.18 8.60 26.12
CA GLN A 399 -15.06 7.51 25.69
C GLN A 399 -14.80 7.06 24.25
N LEU A 400 -14.54 8.00 23.33
CA LEU A 400 -14.21 7.68 21.96
C LEU A 400 -12.82 7.03 21.84
N LEU A 401 -11.85 7.43 22.64
CA LEU A 401 -10.54 6.78 22.70
C LEU A 401 -10.66 5.35 23.19
N ASP A 402 -11.49 5.08 24.19
CA ASP A 402 -11.75 3.73 24.66
C ASP A 402 -12.43 2.87 23.59
N GLN A 403 -13.42 3.42 22.85
CA GLN A 403 -14.08 2.73 21.75
C GLN A 403 -13.14 2.31 20.63
N ILE A 404 -12.07 3.09 20.38
CA ILE A 404 -11.05 2.76 19.39
C ILE A 404 -9.84 2.02 19.98
N GLU A 405 -9.98 1.50 21.21
CA GLU A 405 -8.94 0.74 21.93
C GLU A 405 -7.64 1.55 22.14
N MET A 406 -7.78 2.83 22.41
CA MET A 406 -6.71 3.74 22.80
C MET A 406 -7.04 4.34 24.17
N GLY A 407 -6.07 4.40 25.06
CA GLY A 407 -6.28 4.95 26.39
C GLY A 407 -6.06 6.46 26.48
N ASP A 408 -6.39 7.04 27.65
CA ASP A 408 -6.26 8.47 27.96
C ASP A 408 -4.86 9.06 27.74
N ARG A 409 -3.81 8.23 27.79
CA ARG A 409 -2.40 8.63 27.57
C ARG A 409 -2.15 9.25 26.19
N PHE A 410 -3.08 9.07 25.24
CA PHE A 410 -2.99 9.63 23.89
C PHE A 410 -3.66 11.00 23.74
N LEU A 411 -4.41 11.48 24.74
CA LEU A 411 -5.18 12.73 24.68
C LEU A 411 -4.35 13.93 24.21
N ASP A 412 -3.17 14.10 24.79
CA ASP A 412 -2.33 15.27 24.59
C ASP A 412 -1.19 15.01 23.59
N ARG A 413 -1.19 13.84 22.92
CA ARG A 413 -0.23 13.52 21.85
C ARG A 413 -0.56 14.25 20.56
N TYR A 414 0.47 14.57 19.81
CA TYR A 414 0.37 15.13 18.46
C TYR A 414 0.44 14.02 17.40
N PRO A 415 -0.07 14.23 16.17
CA PRO A 415 -0.01 13.24 15.10
C PRO A 415 1.41 12.70 14.81
N ALA A 416 2.44 13.52 14.93
CA ALA A 416 3.84 13.11 14.73
C ALA A 416 4.32 12.05 15.75
N GLU A 417 3.66 11.94 16.89
CA GLU A 417 4.00 10.99 17.97
C GLU A 417 3.22 9.66 17.87
N LEU A 418 2.37 9.50 16.84
CA LEU A 418 1.51 8.35 16.63
C LEU A 418 2.02 7.47 15.50
N SER A 419 1.86 6.14 15.65
CA SER A 419 2.05 5.20 14.54
C SER A 419 0.95 5.35 13.48
N GLY A 420 1.15 4.79 12.28
CA GLY A 420 0.15 4.81 11.20
C GLY A 420 -1.21 4.26 11.64
N GLY A 421 -1.22 3.10 12.29
CA GLY A 421 -2.45 2.49 12.84
C GLY A 421 -3.12 3.32 13.93
N GLN A 422 -2.33 3.97 14.81
CA GLN A 422 -2.88 4.89 15.83
C GLN A 422 -3.50 6.13 15.19
N LYS A 423 -2.87 6.72 14.17
CA LYS A 423 -3.46 7.82 13.39
C LYS A 423 -4.77 7.40 12.75
N GLN A 424 -4.83 6.21 12.18
CA GLN A 424 -6.05 5.69 11.57
C GLN A 424 -7.16 5.50 12.60
N ARG A 425 -6.86 4.96 13.79
CA ARG A 425 -7.80 4.88 14.93
C ARG A 425 -8.32 6.26 15.32
N VAL A 426 -7.46 7.28 15.43
CA VAL A 426 -7.87 8.67 15.70
C VAL A 426 -8.77 9.23 14.59
N ALA A 427 -8.52 8.92 13.31
CA ALA A 427 -9.38 9.33 12.21
C ALA A 427 -10.78 8.69 12.31
N ILE A 428 -10.85 7.41 12.71
CA ILE A 428 -12.10 6.70 12.98
C ILE A 428 -12.84 7.36 14.14
N ALA A 429 -12.18 7.63 15.29
CA ALA A 429 -12.79 8.31 16.43
C ALA A 429 -13.31 9.70 16.08
N ARG A 430 -12.60 10.46 15.24
CA ARG A 430 -13.04 11.76 14.74
C ARG A 430 -14.35 11.64 13.95
N ALA A 431 -14.48 10.63 13.10
CA ALA A 431 -15.72 10.37 12.36
C ALA A 431 -16.86 9.97 13.32
N LEU A 432 -16.61 9.05 14.25
CA LEU A 432 -17.58 8.59 15.26
C LEU A 432 -18.02 9.70 16.22
N ALA A 433 -17.21 10.72 16.43
CA ALA A 433 -17.53 11.87 17.27
C ALA A 433 -18.79 12.61 16.79
N ALA A 434 -19.10 12.54 15.50
CA ALA A 434 -20.33 13.08 14.93
C ALA A 434 -21.57 12.16 15.14
N LYS A 435 -21.42 10.93 15.65
CA LYS A 435 -22.46 9.87 15.65
C LYS A 435 -23.11 9.72 14.27
N PRO A 436 -22.34 9.34 13.26
CA PRO A 436 -22.84 9.22 11.89
C PRO A 436 -23.71 7.99 11.70
N GLU A 437 -24.55 7.99 10.66
CA GLU A 437 -25.26 6.81 10.18
C GLU A 437 -24.54 6.17 8.98
N LEU A 438 -23.73 6.97 8.28
CA LEU A 438 -22.90 6.53 7.17
C LEU A 438 -21.47 7.02 7.33
N ILE A 439 -20.51 6.12 7.20
CA ILE A 439 -19.09 6.47 7.09
C ILE A 439 -18.55 5.96 5.73
N LEU A 440 -17.99 6.89 4.96
CA LEU A 440 -17.22 6.53 3.76
C LEU A 440 -15.77 6.32 4.18
N CYS A 441 -15.23 5.14 3.90
CA CYS A 441 -13.85 4.76 4.17
C CYS A 441 -13.10 4.69 2.83
N ASP A 442 -12.28 5.69 2.52
CA ASP A 442 -11.51 5.74 1.28
C ASP A 442 -10.12 5.12 1.53
N GLU A 443 -9.96 3.86 1.17
CA GLU A 443 -8.75 3.03 1.37
C GLU A 443 -8.14 3.12 2.79
N PRO A 444 -8.91 2.88 3.85
CA PRO A 444 -8.47 3.19 5.22
C PRO A 444 -7.33 2.29 5.73
N THR A 445 -6.96 1.25 5.00
CA THR A 445 -5.93 0.27 5.39
C THR A 445 -4.76 0.19 4.43
N SER A 446 -4.77 0.92 3.29
CA SER A 446 -3.78 0.79 2.20
C SER A 446 -2.33 1.14 2.59
N ALA A 447 -2.14 1.97 3.64
CA ALA A 447 -0.81 2.37 4.13
C ALA A 447 -0.40 1.64 5.43
N LEU A 448 -1.13 0.58 5.81
CA LEU A 448 -0.91 -0.16 7.05
C LEU A 448 -0.35 -1.55 6.74
N ASP A 449 0.43 -2.07 7.67
CA ASP A 449 0.83 -3.49 7.61
C ASP A 449 -0.38 -4.43 7.86
N PRO A 450 -0.31 -5.70 7.42
CA PRO A 450 -1.45 -6.61 7.43
C PRO A 450 -2.12 -6.81 8.80
N LEU A 451 -1.34 -6.94 9.88
CA LEU A 451 -1.89 -7.16 11.23
C LEU A 451 -2.57 -5.91 11.79
N VAL A 452 -1.98 -4.74 11.54
CA VAL A 452 -2.61 -3.46 11.94
C VAL A 452 -3.87 -3.22 11.10
N ALA A 453 -3.84 -3.52 9.80
CA ALA A 453 -5.01 -3.45 8.92
C ALA A 453 -6.14 -4.36 9.41
N GLU A 454 -5.85 -5.61 9.78
CA GLU A 454 -6.80 -6.54 10.39
C GLU A 454 -7.41 -5.97 11.68
N GLY A 455 -6.57 -5.42 12.56
CA GLY A 455 -7.04 -4.77 13.79
C GLY A 455 -7.98 -3.58 13.53
N ILE A 456 -7.75 -2.81 12.46
CA ILE A 456 -8.65 -1.73 12.03
C ILE A 456 -9.97 -2.29 11.46
N LEU A 457 -9.91 -3.36 10.67
CA LEU A 457 -11.11 -3.99 10.12
C LEU A 457 -11.99 -4.57 11.22
N ASN A 458 -11.41 -5.29 12.18
CA ASN A 458 -12.11 -5.84 13.34
C ASN A 458 -12.75 -4.72 14.19
N LEU A 459 -12.04 -3.60 14.39
CA LEU A 459 -12.58 -2.43 15.07
C LEU A 459 -13.80 -1.87 14.31
N LEU A 460 -13.73 -1.70 12.98
CA LEU A 460 -14.86 -1.21 12.18
C LEU A 460 -16.07 -2.14 12.23
N LEU A 461 -15.86 -3.46 12.19
CA LEU A 461 -16.92 -4.46 12.33
C LEU A 461 -17.58 -4.39 13.70
N LYS A 462 -16.80 -4.34 14.78
CA LYS A 462 -17.30 -4.15 16.15
C LYS A 462 -18.13 -2.86 16.30
N LEU A 463 -17.62 -1.76 15.76
CA LEU A 463 -18.33 -0.48 15.80
C LEU A 463 -19.64 -0.53 14.99
N GLN A 464 -19.70 -1.28 13.89
CA GLN A 464 -20.93 -1.49 13.13
C GLN A 464 -21.97 -2.26 13.95
N GLU A 465 -21.57 -3.30 14.63
CA GLU A 465 -22.45 -4.08 15.53
C GLU A 465 -22.98 -3.23 16.70
N GLU A 466 -22.12 -2.43 17.32
CA GLU A 466 -22.47 -1.61 18.48
C GLU A 466 -23.35 -0.38 18.13
N THR A 467 -23.17 0.21 16.94
CA THR A 467 -23.76 1.51 16.59
C THR A 467 -24.72 1.46 15.41
N ALA A 468 -24.84 0.31 14.73
CA ALA A 468 -25.60 0.13 13.48
C ALA A 468 -25.20 1.10 12.36
N VAL A 469 -23.96 1.62 12.37
CA VAL A 469 -23.44 2.50 11.33
C VAL A 469 -23.27 1.70 10.03
N SER A 470 -23.57 2.35 8.89
CA SER A 470 -23.34 1.77 7.56
C SER A 470 -22.01 2.24 7.00
N TYR A 471 -21.37 1.39 6.18
CA TYR A 471 -20.11 1.75 5.55
C TYR A 471 -20.21 1.74 4.01
N VAL A 472 -19.63 2.75 3.37
CA VAL A 472 -19.14 2.66 1.99
C VAL A 472 -17.63 2.48 2.08
N PHE A 473 -17.13 1.31 1.74
CA PHE A 473 -15.73 0.93 1.92
C PHE A 473 -15.04 0.84 0.54
N ILE A 474 -14.17 1.78 0.26
CA ILE A 474 -13.39 1.81 -0.98
C ILE A 474 -12.07 1.09 -0.73
N THR A 475 -11.77 0.10 -1.56
CA THR A 475 -10.51 -0.64 -1.51
C THR A 475 -10.19 -1.27 -2.87
N HIS A 476 -8.93 -1.60 -3.07
CA HIS A 476 -8.48 -2.46 -4.17
C HIS A 476 -8.17 -3.90 -3.69
N ASP A 477 -8.21 -4.17 -2.39
CA ASP A 477 -7.94 -5.49 -1.81
C ASP A 477 -9.22 -6.32 -1.68
N ILE A 478 -9.32 -7.36 -2.51
CA ILE A 478 -10.46 -8.30 -2.52
C ILE A 478 -10.53 -9.16 -1.25
N ALA A 479 -9.41 -9.41 -0.58
CA ALA A 479 -9.43 -10.14 0.69
C ALA A 479 -10.18 -9.33 1.76
N ILE A 480 -9.97 -8.03 1.82
CA ILE A 480 -10.72 -7.10 2.67
C ILE A 480 -12.20 -7.11 2.31
N VAL A 481 -12.54 -7.07 1.02
CA VAL A 481 -13.94 -7.13 0.56
C VAL A 481 -14.62 -8.41 1.04
N ARG A 482 -13.96 -9.55 0.91
CA ARG A 482 -14.47 -10.85 1.40
C ARG A 482 -14.72 -10.84 2.91
N ALA A 483 -13.87 -10.12 3.66
CA ALA A 483 -13.92 -10.05 5.12
C ALA A 483 -15.06 -9.17 5.65
N ILE A 484 -15.37 -8.03 5.00
CA ILE A 484 -16.25 -7.02 5.62
C ILE A 484 -17.52 -6.68 4.83
N ALA A 485 -17.55 -6.93 3.49
CA ALA A 485 -18.63 -6.47 2.66
C ALA A 485 -19.90 -7.33 2.74
N ASP A 486 -21.07 -6.71 2.63
CA ASP A 486 -22.36 -7.33 2.38
C ASP A 486 -22.70 -7.25 0.88
N SER A 487 -22.43 -6.11 0.24
CA SER A 487 -22.57 -5.90 -1.20
C SER A 487 -21.32 -5.33 -1.82
N VAL A 488 -21.14 -5.54 -3.12
CA VAL A 488 -19.94 -5.13 -3.87
C VAL A 488 -20.34 -4.40 -5.13
N ALA A 489 -19.66 -3.28 -5.41
CA ALA A 489 -19.74 -2.51 -6.64
C ALA A 489 -18.36 -2.51 -7.32
N VAL A 490 -18.30 -3.04 -8.53
CA VAL A 490 -17.08 -3.08 -9.36
C VAL A 490 -17.10 -1.88 -10.31
N MET A 491 -16.10 -1.00 -10.19
CA MET A 491 -15.98 0.22 -11.00
C MET A 491 -14.80 0.12 -11.97
N HIS A 492 -15.04 0.44 -13.23
CA HIS A 492 -14.02 0.53 -14.27
C HIS A 492 -14.23 1.78 -15.14
N ARG A 493 -13.19 2.62 -15.26
CA ARG A 493 -13.19 3.84 -16.10
C ARG A 493 -14.42 4.73 -15.88
N GLY A 494 -14.76 4.94 -14.62
CA GLY A 494 -15.90 5.79 -14.22
C GLY A 494 -17.29 5.18 -14.37
N LYS A 495 -17.39 3.92 -14.76
CA LYS A 495 -18.66 3.18 -14.92
C LYS A 495 -18.79 2.10 -13.86
N LEU A 496 -20.02 1.81 -13.48
CA LEU A 496 -20.36 0.63 -12.70
C LEU A 496 -20.47 -0.58 -13.64
N VAL A 497 -19.57 -1.55 -13.50
CA VAL A 497 -19.54 -2.76 -14.33
C VAL A 497 -20.44 -3.85 -13.74
N ARG A 498 -20.36 -4.00 -12.41
CA ARG A 498 -21.12 -5.02 -11.69
C ARG A 498 -21.51 -4.51 -10.30
N PHE A 499 -22.71 -4.86 -9.83
CA PHE A 499 -23.20 -4.51 -8.50
C PHE A 499 -24.15 -5.57 -7.96
N GLY A 500 -24.08 -5.85 -6.68
CA GLY A 500 -24.99 -6.76 -5.99
C GLY A 500 -24.42 -7.34 -4.71
N PRO A 501 -25.11 -8.35 -4.14
CA PRO A 501 -24.63 -9.13 -3.00
C PRO A 501 -23.24 -9.71 -3.24
N LYS A 502 -22.39 -9.70 -2.23
CA LYS A 502 -21.00 -10.20 -2.29
C LYS A 502 -20.92 -11.60 -2.90
N SER A 503 -21.79 -12.50 -2.47
CA SER A 503 -21.87 -13.88 -2.95
C SER A 503 -22.10 -13.96 -4.48
N LYS A 504 -22.89 -13.04 -5.05
CA LYS A 504 -23.14 -13.01 -6.49
C LYS A 504 -22.04 -12.33 -7.28
N VAL A 505 -21.48 -11.23 -6.75
CA VAL A 505 -20.46 -10.46 -7.46
C VAL A 505 -19.12 -11.20 -7.49
N LEU A 506 -18.76 -11.89 -6.42
CA LEU A 506 -17.50 -12.63 -6.29
C LEU A 506 -17.62 -14.12 -6.69
N SER A 507 -18.67 -14.50 -7.42
CA SER A 507 -18.88 -15.84 -7.97
C SER A 507 -19.20 -15.80 -9.46
N PRO A 508 -18.79 -16.87 -10.23
CA PRO A 508 -19.09 -16.95 -11.65
C PRO A 508 -20.61 -16.98 -11.95
N PRO A 509 -21.05 -16.59 -13.16
CA PRO A 509 -20.23 -16.11 -14.26
C PRO A 509 -19.80 -14.65 -14.06
N PHE A 510 -18.57 -14.32 -14.48
CA PHE A 510 -18.01 -12.97 -14.39
C PHE A 510 -18.12 -12.25 -15.74
N ASP A 511 -18.15 -10.92 -15.71
CA ASP A 511 -17.73 -10.08 -16.85
C ASP A 511 -16.18 -10.08 -16.92
N ASP A 512 -15.63 -9.73 -18.10
CA ASP A 512 -14.19 -9.81 -18.37
C ASP A 512 -13.34 -9.00 -17.37
N TYR A 513 -13.83 -7.82 -16.97
CA TYR A 513 -13.09 -6.97 -16.05
C TYR A 513 -13.13 -7.48 -14.60
N THR A 514 -14.27 -7.96 -14.15
CA THR A 514 -14.40 -8.55 -12.80
C THR A 514 -13.54 -9.83 -12.70
N ASP A 515 -13.53 -10.66 -13.73
CA ASP A 515 -12.67 -11.85 -13.79
C ASP A 515 -11.19 -11.49 -13.74
N LEU A 516 -10.76 -10.51 -14.56
CA LEU A 516 -9.39 -9.98 -14.54
C LEU A 516 -9.01 -9.46 -13.15
N LEU A 517 -9.89 -8.67 -12.51
CA LEU A 517 -9.63 -8.11 -11.20
C LEU A 517 -9.46 -9.20 -10.13
N LEU A 518 -10.35 -10.21 -10.13
CA LEU A 518 -10.32 -11.31 -9.16
C LEU A 518 -9.10 -12.21 -9.36
N LYS A 519 -8.75 -12.55 -10.60
CA LYS A 519 -7.55 -13.32 -10.95
C LYS A 519 -6.25 -12.56 -10.69
N SER A 520 -6.33 -11.25 -10.48
CA SER A 520 -5.17 -10.38 -10.23
C SER A 520 -4.81 -10.24 -8.74
N VAL A 521 -5.52 -10.88 -7.83
CA VAL A 521 -5.20 -10.84 -6.39
C VAL A 521 -4.12 -11.88 -6.08
N PRO A 522 -2.95 -11.50 -5.57
CA PRO A 522 -1.92 -12.47 -5.22
C PRO A 522 -2.42 -13.45 -4.13
N GLU A 523 -2.21 -14.74 -4.38
CA GLU A 523 -2.51 -15.79 -3.42
C GLU A 523 -1.23 -16.30 -2.75
N MET A 524 -1.36 -16.89 -1.56
CA MET A 524 -0.22 -17.45 -0.84
C MET A 524 0.22 -18.81 -1.41
N GLU A 525 -0.48 -19.33 -2.41
CA GLU A 525 -0.11 -20.56 -3.09
C GLU A 525 1.19 -20.38 -3.88
N ILE A 526 2.19 -21.17 -3.59
CA ILE A 526 3.47 -21.14 -4.30
C ILE A 526 3.25 -21.56 -5.77
N GLY A 527 3.74 -20.74 -6.70
CA GLY A 527 3.55 -20.96 -8.14
C GLY A 527 2.23 -20.40 -8.69
N TRP A 528 1.46 -19.66 -7.89
CA TRP A 528 0.25 -18.99 -8.34
C TRP A 528 0.52 -18.00 -9.49
N LEU A 529 1.60 -17.21 -9.40
CA LEU A 529 1.96 -16.24 -10.43
C LEU A 529 2.16 -16.90 -11.80
N GLU A 530 2.88 -18.02 -11.84
CA GLU A 530 3.12 -18.81 -13.06
C GLU A 530 1.81 -19.33 -13.66
N LYS A 531 0.89 -19.82 -12.82
CA LYS A 531 -0.43 -20.29 -13.25
C LYS A 531 -1.24 -19.16 -13.89
N VAL A 532 -1.29 -17.99 -13.25
CA VAL A 532 -2.00 -16.82 -13.77
C VAL A 532 -1.41 -16.33 -15.09
N LEU A 533 -0.07 -16.28 -15.21
CA LEU A 533 0.59 -15.88 -16.44
C LEU A 533 0.37 -16.88 -17.58
N ALA A 534 0.37 -18.17 -17.30
CA ALA A 534 0.07 -19.21 -18.29
C ALA A 534 -1.37 -19.08 -18.81
N THR A 535 -2.35 -18.88 -17.91
CA THR A 535 -3.76 -18.67 -18.29
C THR A 535 -3.93 -17.43 -19.18
N ARG A 536 -3.33 -16.28 -18.80
CA ARG A 536 -3.39 -15.05 -19.61
C ARG A 536 -2.78 -15.21 -21.01
N ARG A 537 -1.70 -16.00 -21.16
CA ARG A 537 -1.08 -16.30 -22.46
C ARG A 537 -2.01 -17.15 -23.34
N MET A 538 -2.71 -18.12 -22.76
CA MET A 538 -3.69 -18.95 -23.49
C MET A 538 -4.89 -18.13 -23.97
N GLU A 539 -5.43 -17.26 -23.11
CA GLU A 539 -6.55 -16.37 -23.46
C GLU A 539 -6.18 -15.37 -24.58
N SER A 540 -4.93 -14.83 -24.58
CA SER A 540 -4.45 -13.93 -25.63
C SER A 540 -4.07 -14.63 -26.93
N ALA A 541 -3.79 -15.92 -26.94
CA ALA A 541 -3.51 -16.70 -28.15
C ALA A 541 -4.79 -17.28 -28.81
N GLY A 542 -5.92 -17.29 -28.08
CA GLY A 542 -7.22 -17.77 -28.56
C GLY A 542 -8.12 -16.68 -29.17
N ASN A 543 -7.74 -15.40 -29.05
CA ASN A 543 -8.36 -14.23 -29.67
C ASN A 543 -7.50 -13.75 -30.85
#